data_57778fe00c1f6185620f15a670237ff2
#
_entry.id   57778fe00c1f6185620f15a670237ff2
#
_cell.length_a   1.000
_cell.length_b   1.000
_cell.length_c   1.000
_cell.angle_alpha   90.00
_cell.angle_beta   90.00
_cell.angle_gamma   90.00
#
_symmetry.space_group_name_H-M   'P 1'
#
loop_
_entity.id
_entity.type
_entity.pdbx_description
1 polymer ?
#
loop_
_entity_poly.entity_id
_entity_poly.type
_entity_poly.pdbx_seq_one_letter_code
_entity_poly.pdbx_strand_id
1 'polypeptide(L)'
;MKKLFSVLLTVCVLFAMSLSVCASEFLPLFDEPDVMTDAEESALVTKLEGIAAQYQMEVVVAAFETIDGASPMEYADDFYDYNGYGFGENRDGLILIVVMDSRDWWISTRGSAITAFTDAGIDYIGEQIVPFMSAGDFAGAFDAFADQCSAFMAQAATGDPFDVHNLPQPPKEPFNAGMAIVIALVVGFIVGKIYTGSLKGQLQSVTAQRAAAGYVKQGSLNVTNARDFFLYRNVTKTAKESDSSSGGSSTHTSSSGATHGGGGGKF
;
A
#
# COMPACT_ATOMS: atom_id res chain seq x y z
N MET A 1 -38.96 -45.26 17.54
CA MET A 1 -38.01 -44.19 17.89
C MET A 1 -36.56 -44.56 17.53
N LYS A 2 -36.01 -45.71 17.96
CA LYS A 2 -34.62 -46.08 17.65
C LYS A 2 -34.31 -46.16 16.13
N LYS A 3 -35.22 -46.68 15.30
CA LYS A 3 -35.02 -46.76 13.84
C LYS A 3 -35.08 -45.37 13.16
N LEU A 4 -35.91 -44.46 13.67
CA LEU A 4 -35.99 -43.10 13.12
C LEU A 4 -34.73 -42.30 13.46
N PHE A 5 -34.18 -42.47 14.68
CA PHE A 5 -32.93 -41.86 15.10
C PHE A 5 -31.73 -42.37 14.30
N SER A 6 -31.70 -43.68 13.99
CA SER A 6 -30.64 -44.27 13.16
C SER A 6 -30.69 -43.71 11.72
N VAL A 7 -31.88 -43.56 11.12
CA VAL A 7 -32.00 -42.98 9.79
C VAL A 7 -31.61 -41.51 9.76
N LEU A 8 -32.01 -40.73 10.77
CA LEU A 8 -31.60 -39.33 10.87
C LEU A 8 -30.08 -39.17 11.02
N LEU A 9 -29.48 -40.01 11.86
CA LEU A 9 -28.02 -40.02 12.05
C LEU A 9 -27.28 -40.37 10.75
N THR A 10 -27.78 -41.36 9.99
CA THR A 10 -27.17 -41.74 8.71
C THR A 10 -27.32 -40.63 7.66
N VAL A 11 -28.43 -39.92 7.61
CA VAL A 11 -28.65 -38.77 6.71
C VAL A 11 -27.70 -37.62 7.09
N CYS A 12 -27.52 -37.31 8.38
CA CYS A 12 -26.58 -36.30 8.85
C CYS A 12 -25.13 -36.64 8.49
N VAL A 13 -24.73 -37.91 8.62
CA VAL A 13 -23.38 -38.38 8.25
C VAL A 13 -23.16 -38.31 6.73
N LEU A 14 -24.16 -38.67 5.93
CA LEU A 14 -24.11 -38.55 4.48
C LEU A 14 -24.08 -37.09 4.01
N PHE A 15 -24.78 -36.19 4.71
CA PHE A 15 -24.74 -34.75 4.40
C PHE A 15 -23.41 -34.11 4.80
N ALA A 16 -22.77 -34.59 5.89
CA ALA A 16 -21.46 -34.12 6.30
C ALA A 16 -20.33 -34.55 5.35
N MET A 17 -20.53 -35.63 4.58
CA MET A 17 -19.54 -36.10 3.59
C MET A 17 -19.67 -35.44 2.21
N SER A 18 -20.70 -34.63 1.96
CA SER A 18 -20.92 -33.98 0.66
C SER A 18 -20.31 -32.58 0.53
N LEU A 19 -19.58 -32.10 1.54
CA LEU A 19 -18.78 -30.89 1.42
C LEU A 19 -17.45 -31.26 0.73
N SER A 20 -17.54 -31.54 -0.57
CA SER A 20 -16.33 -31.51 -1.41
C SER A 20 -15.88 -30.05 -1.49
N VAL A 21 -14.89 -29.70 -0.68
CA VAL A 21 -14.11 -28.50 -0.91
C VAL A 21 -13.45 -28.67 -2.28
N CYS A 22 -13.89 -27.95 -3.29
CA CYS A 22 -13.13 -27.79 -4.52
C CYS A 22 -11.93 -26.90 -4.16
N ALA A 23 -10.88 -27.53 -3.57
CA ALA A 23 -9.57 -26.94 -3.56
C ALA A 23 -9.01 -27.03 -4.98
N SER A 24 -8.27 -26.02 -5.43
CA SER A 24 -7.54 -26.10 -6.69
C SER A 24 -6.57 -27.29 -6.63
N GLU A 25 -6.29 -27.92 -7.78
CA GLU A 25 -5.29 -29.01 -7.85
C GLU A 25 -3.85 -28.48 -7.66
N PHE A 26 -3.68 -27.15 -7.62
CA PHE A 26 -2.38 -26.48 -7.51
C PHE A 26 -2.19 -25.91 -6.11
N LEU A 27 -0.93 -25.96 -5.65
CA LEU A 27 -0.53 -25.37 -4.39
C LEU A 27 -0.72 -23.84 -4.45
N PRO A 28 -1.17 -23.20 -3.36
CA PRO A 28 -1.36 -21.74 -3.31
C PRO A 28 -0.04 -20.94 -3.24
N LEU A 29 1.10 -21.61 -3.35
CA LEU A 29 2.43 -21.03 -3.36
C LEU A 29 3.24 -21.57 -4.54
N PHE A 30 3.87 -20.65 -5.29
CA PHE A 30 4.86 -20.93 -6.32
C PHE A 30 6.11 -20.07 -6.06
N ASP A 31 7.23 -20.70 -5.72
CA ASP A 31 8.50 -20.01 -5.41
C ASP A 31 9.60 -20.54 -6.36
N GLU A 32 9.67 -19.97 -7.58
CA GLU A 32 10.69 -20.35 -8.58
C GLU A 32 12.10 -19.95 -8.15
N PRO A 33 12.34 -18.74 -7.59
CA PRO A 33 13.67 -18.31 -7.21
C PRO A 33 14.18 -18.89 -5.89
N ASP A 34 13.38 -19.73 -5.21
CA ASP A 34 13.73 -20.39 -3.93
C ASP A 34 14.15 -19.36 -2.86
N VAL A 35 13.30 -18.33 -2.68
CA VAL A 35 13.55 -17.21 -1.72
C VAL A 35 13.10 -17.55 -0.30
N MET A 36 12.42 -18.66 -0.11
CA MET A 36 11.93 -19.14 1.17
C MET A 36 12.58 -20.50 1.50
N THR A 37 12.62 -20.83 2.79
CA THR A 37 12.98 -22.19 3.22
C THR A 37 11.78 -23.12 3.15
N ASP A 38 11.99 -24.43 2.98
CA ASP A 38 10.93 -25.47 2.96
C ASP A 38 9.97 -25.34 4.18
N ALA A 39 10.48 -24.93 5.34
CA ALA A 39 9.68 -24.77 6.55
C ALA A 39 8.76 -23.54 6.47
N GLU A 40 9.26 -22.43 5.92
CA GLU A 40 8.48 -21.19 5.70
C GLU A 40 7.42 -21.41 4.62
N GLU A 41 7.77 -22.08 3.53
CA GLU A 41 6.81 -22.47 2.48
C GLU A 41 5.66 -23.30 3.04
N SER A 42 5.99 -24.39 3.79
CA SER A 42 4.98 -25.26 4.39
C SER A 42 4.07 -24.51 5.36
N ALA A 43 4.61 -23.56 6.14
CA ALA A 43 3.85 -22.73 7.05
C ALA A 43 2.92 -21.77 6.29
N LEU A 44 3.44 -21.11 5.25
CA LEU A 44 2.67 -20.21 4.41
C LEU A 44 1.55 -20.93 3.67
N VAL A 45 1.82 -22.07 3.04
CA VAL A 45 0.81 -22.91 2.36
C VAL A 45 -0.33 -23.25 3.33
N THR A 46 0.00 -23.73 4.54
CA THR A 46 -1.00 -24.04 5.56
C THR A 46 -1.86 -22.83 5.93
N LYS A 47 -1.25 -21.66 6.02
CA LYS A 47 -1.93 -20.39 6.33
C LYS A 47 -2.86 -19.97 5.20
N LEU A 48 -2.39 -20.01 3.94
CA LEU A 48 -3.17 -19.66 2.75
C LEU A 48 -4.37 -20.59 2.56
N GLU A 49 -4.17 -21.90 2.70
CA GLU A 49 -5.25 -22.89 2.67
C GLU A 49 -6.28 -22.66 3.77
N GLY A 50 -5.83 -22.32 4.98
CA GLY A 50 -6.70 -21.99 6.10
C GLY A 50 -7.59 -20.77 5.81
N ILE A 51 -7.02 -19.72 5.22
CA ILE A 51 -7.74 -18.52 4.79
C ILE A 51 -8.74 -18.87 3.69
N ALA A 52 -8.31 -19.62 2.66
CA ALA A 52 -9.16 -20.03 1.56
C ALA A 52 -10.37 -20.86 2.04
N ALA A 53 -10.15 -21.78 2.94
CA ALA A 53 -11.22 -22.58 3.53
C ALA A 53 -12.21 -21.76 4.36
N GLN A 54 -11.70 -20.76 5.11
CA GLN A 54 -12.52 -19.92 5.98
C GLN A 54 -13.41 -18.96 5.20
N TYR A 55 -12.88 -18.33 4.15
CA TYR A 55 -13.57 -17.26 3.42
C TYR A 55 -14.11 -17.70 2.06
N GLN A 56 -13.84 -18.93 1.64
CA GLN A 56 -14.18 -19.46 0.32
C GLN A 56 -13.67 -18.57 -0.82
N MET A 57 -12.44 -18.08 -0.64
CA MET A 57 -11.74 -17.19 -1.55
C MET A 57 -10.28 -17.61 -1.56
N GLU A 58 -9.76 -17.95 -2.73
CA GLU A 58 -8.40 -18.46 -2.85
C GLU A 58 -7.37 -17.33 -2.75
N VAL A 59 -6.28 -17.59 -2.05
CA VAL A 59 -5.15 -16.66 -1.91
C VAL A 59 -3.92 -17.36 -2.41
N VAL A 60 -3.30 -16.81 -3.45
CA VAL A 60 -2.13 -17.38 -4.11
C VAL A 60 -0.96 -16.41 -4.00
N VAL A 61 0.23 -16.95 -3.80
CA VAL A 61 1.50 -16.21 -3.85
C VAL A 61 2.39 -16.88 -4.89
N ALA A 62 2.96 -16.10 -5.81
CA ALA A 62 3.88 -16.62 -6.81
C ALA A 62 5.10 -15.68 -6.97
N ALA A 63 6.28 -16.23 -6.76
CA ALA A 63 7.55 -15.56 -6.99
C ALA A 63 8.22 -16.11 -8.25
N PHE A 64 8.72 -15.20 -9.09
CA PHE A 64 9.38 -15.50 -10.36
C PHE A 64 10.74 -14.80 -10.42
N GLU A 65 11.75 -15.48 -10.96
CA GLU A 65 13.02 -14.82 -11.27
C GLU A 65 12.81 -13.76 -12.36
N THR A 66 12.13 -14.14 -13.45
CA THR A 66 11.78 -13.24 -14.55
C THR A 66 10.44 -13.60 -15.19
N ILE A 67 9.81 -12.65 -15.84
CA ILE A 67 8.60 -12.84 -16.66
C ILE A 67 8.84 -12.47 -18.13
N ASP A 68 10.10 -12.54 -18.58
CA ASP A 68 10.54 -12.29 -19.97
C ASP A 68 10.04 -10.96 -20.57
N GLY A 69 9.89 -9.93 -19.74
CA GLY A 69 9.43 -8.60 -20.14
C GLY A 69 7.92 -8.48 -20.36
N ALA A 70 7.13 -9.46 -19.94
CA ALA A 70 5.68 -9.35 -19.89
C ALA A 70 5.23 -8.30 -18.86
N SER A 71 4.02 -7.79 -19.02
CA SER A 71 3.41 -6.91 -18.01
C SER A 71 3.13 -7.72 -16.74
N PRO A 72 3.53 -7.27 -15.54
CA PRO A 72 3.19 -7.97 -14.31
C PRO A 72 1.68 -8.18 -14.13
N MET A 73 0.87 -7.20 -14.55
CA MET A 73 -0.59 -7.31 -14.55
C MET A 73 -1.07 -8.48 -15.41
N GLU A 74 -0.72 -8.48 -16.69
CA GLU A 74 -1.16 -9.51 -17.63
C GLU A 74 -0.65 -10.89 -17.23
N TYR A 75 0.59 -10.95 -16.72
CA TYR A 75 1.17 -12.21 -16.27
C TYR A 75 0.47 -12.79 -15.03
N ALA A 76 0.11 -11.93 -14.07
CA ALA A 76 -0.64 -12.34 -12.88
C ALA A 76 -2.02 -12.89 -13.24
N ASP A 77 -2.74 -12.18 -14.10
CA ASP A 77 -4.07 -12.59 -14.56
C ASP A 77 -4.02 -13.93 -15.29
N ASP A 78 -3.09 -14.06 -16.25
CA ASP A 78 -2.94 -15.26 -17.05
C ASP A 78 -2.49 -16.44 -16.19
N PHE A 79 -1.56 -16.22 -15.26
CA PHE A 79 -1.10 -17.27 -14.36
C PHE A 79 -2.24 -17.78 -13.48
N TYR A 80 -3.06 -16.88 -12.95
CA TYR A 80 -4.23 -17.21 -12.17
C TYR A 80 -5.25 -18.01 -12.99
N ASP A 81 -5.57 -17.53 -14.19
CA ASP A 81 -6.61 -18.11 -15.03
C ASP A 81 -6.22 -19.47 -15.60
N TYR A 82 -5.02 -19.60 -16.17
CA TYR A 82 -4.57 -20.83 -16.84
C TYR A 82 -4.22 -21.96 -15.88
N ASN A 83 -3.78 -21.64 -14.66
CA ASN A 83 -3.56 -22.66 -13.63
C ASN A 83 -4.87 -23.05 -12.91
N GLY A 84 -5.98 -22.37 -13.22
CA GLY A 84 -7.27 -22.77 -12.71
C GLY A 84 -7.53 -22.38 -11.26
N TYR A 85 -6.82 -21.39 -10.72
CA TYR A 85 -7.03 -20.87 -9.38
C TYR A 85 -8.42 -20.25 -9.21
N GLY A 86 -8.86 -20.13 -7.96
CA GLY A 86 -10.09 -19.49 -7.56
C GLY A 86 -11.17 -20.44 -7.06
N PHE A 87 -11.89 -19.98 -6.07
CA PHE A 87 -12.90 -20.76 -5.39
C PHE A 87 -14.25 -20.69 -6.15
N GLY A 88 -14.86 -21.84 -6.36
CA GLY A 88 -16.19 -21.95 -6.97
C GLY A 88 -16.26 -21.58 -8.47
N GLU A 89 -17.47 -21.37 -8.97
CA GLU A 89 -17.72 -21.11 -10.40
C GLU A 89 -17.21 -19.73 -10.85
N ASN A 90 -17.22 -18.74 -9.96
CA ASN A 90 -16.75 -17.39 -10.25
C ASN A 90 -15.21 -17.26 -10.16
N ARG A 91 -14.53 -18.32 -9.70
CA ARG A 91 -13.09 -18.28 -9.47
C ARG A 91 -12.70 -17.18 -8.48
N ASP A 92 -13.43 -17.13 -7.34
CA ASP A 92 -13.22 -16.10 -6.32
C ASP A 92 -11.83 -16.23 -5.68
N GLY A 93 -11.03 -15.16 -5.75
CA GLY A 93 -9.70 -15.15 -5.15
C GLY A 93 -8.78 -14.09 -5.70
N LEU A 94 -7.54 -14.14 -5.24
CA LEU A 94 -6.49 -13.21 -5.64
C LEU A 94 -5.13 -13.90 -5.68
N ILE A 95 -4.23 -13.31 -6.44
CA ILE A 95 -2.83 -13.70 -6.51
C ILE A 95 -1.93 -12.48 -6.29
N LEU A 96 -0.89 -12.66 -5.47
CA LEU A 96 0.27 -11.77 -5.44
C LEU A 96 1.37 -12.40 -6.30
N ILE A 97 1.83 -11.69 -7.32
CA ILE A 97 3.08 -12.02 -7.99
C ILE A 97 4.20 -11.09 -7.57
N VAL A 98 5.41 -11.63 -7.50
CA VAL A 98 6.65 -10.90 -7.26
C VAL A 98 7.68 -11.31 -8.30
N VAL A 99 8.29 -10.33 -8.97
CA VAL A 99 9.28 -10.56 -10.03
C VAL A 99 10.63 -10.00 -9.60
N MET A 100 11.62 -10.88 -9.46
CA MET A 100 12.89 -10.55 -8.81
C MET A 100 13.77 -9.63 -9.66
N ASP A 101 13.91 -9.90 -10.95
CA ASP A 101 14.81 -9.16 -11.85
C ASP A 101 14.37 -7.71 -12.06
N SER A 102 13.07 -7.47 -12.20
CA SER A 102 12.50 -6.15 -12.41
C SER A 102 12.07 -5.45 -11.12
N ARG A 103 12.05 -6.20 -10.00
CA ARG A 103 11.55 -5.75 -8.68
C ARG A 103 10.12 -5.23 -8.74
N ASP A 104 9.30 -5.87 -9.53
CA ASP A 104 7.88 -5.58 -9.65
C ASP A 104 7.06 -6.52 -8.77
N TRP A 105 5.96 -6.02 -8.26
CA TRP A 105 4.92 -6.82 -7.64
C TRP A 105 3.55 -6.42 -8.21
N TRP A 106 2.63 -7.37 -8.24
CA TRP A 106 1.26 -7.13 -8.66
C TRP A 106 0.29 -8.04 -7.91
N ILE A 107 -0.83 -7.47 -7.46
CA ILE A 107 -1.96 -8.22 -6.95
C ILE A 107 -3.03 -8.21 -8.01
N SER A 108 -3.45 -9.38 -8.49
CA SER A 108 -4.62 -9.56 -9.34
C SER A 108 -5.76 -10.16 -8.53
N THR A 109 -6.97 -9.66 -8.72
CA THR A 109 -8.19 -10.09 -8.02
C THR A 109 -9.24 -10.55 -9.02
N ARG A 110 -10.01 -11.60 -8.65
CA ARG A 110 -11.07 -12.14 -9.49
C ARG A 110 -12.32 -12.48 -8.68
N GLY A 111 -13.48 -12.41 -9.33
CA GLY A 111 -14.76 -12.71 -8.70
C GLY A 111 -15.09 -11.76 -7.57
N SER A 112 -15.50 -12.28 -6.42
CA SER A 112 -15.85 -11.47 -5.25
C SER A 112 -14.64 -10.76 -4.62
N ALA A 113 -13.41 -11.23 -4.89
CA ALA A 113 -12.21 -10.55 -4.44
C ALA A 113 -12.08 -9.12 -5.02
N ILE A 114 -12.57 -8.86 -6.23
CA ILE A 114 -12.59 -7.52 -6.83
C ILE A 114 -13.28 -6.51 -5.90
N THR A 115 -14.36 -6.91 -5.27
CA THR A 115 -15.10 -6.03 -4.35
C THR A 115 -14.48 -6.00 -2.95
N ALA A 116 -13.90 -7.12 -2.51
CA ALA A 116 -13.29 -7.22 -1.19
C ALA A 116 -11.96 -6.46 -1.08
N PHE A 117 -11.23 -6.35 -2.19
CA PHE A 117 -9.93 -5.70 -2.29
C PHE A 117 -10.02 -4.52 -3.26
N THR A 118 -10.42 -3.35 -2.74
CA THR A 118 -10.49 -2.12 -3.52
C THR A 118 -9.09 -1.63 -3.93
N ASP A 119 -9.02 -0.73 -4.90
CA ASP A 119 -7.74 -0.14 -5.32
C ASP A 119 -6.97 0.45 -4.13
N ALA A 120 -7.66 1.22 -3.26
CA ALA A 120 -7.07 1.77 -2.06
C ALA A 120 -6.63 0.69 -1.05
N GLY A 121 -7.36 -0.43 -1.01
CA GLY A 121 -7.00 -1.58 -0.19
C GLY A 121 -5.74 -2.28 -0.68
N ILE A 122 -5.60 -2.44 -1.98
CA ILE A 122 -4.41 -3.05 -2.61
C ILE A 122 -3.19 -2.15 -2.40
N ASP A 123 -3.33 -0.84 -2.59
CA ASP A 123 -2.26 0.12 -2.31
C ASP A 123 -1.80 0.03 -0.84
N TYR A 124 -2.76 -0.04 0.10
CA TYR A 124 -2.45 -0.21 1.52
C TYR A 124 -1.69 -1.52 1.79
N ILE A 125 -2.12 -2.65 1.19
CA ILE A 125 -1.41 -3.94 1.32
C ILE A 125 0.01 -3.81 0.78
N GLY A 126 0.19 -3.17 -0.38
CA GLY A 126 1.50 -2.89 -0.95
C GLY A 126 2.41 -2.12 0.01
N GLU A 127 1.90 -1.07 0.67
CA GLU A 127 2.65 -0.32 1.68
C GLU A 127 3.13 -1.19 2.86
N GLN A 128 2.37 -2.25 3.21
CA GLN A 128 2.74 -3.16 4.29
C GLN A 128 3.81 -4.19 3.87
N ILE A 129 3.77 -4.70 2.64
CA ILE A 129 4.65 -5.78 2.19
C ILE A 129 5.95 -5.29 1.56
N VAL A 130 5.94 -4.13 0.87
CA VAL A 130 7.13 -3.57 0.18
C VAL A 130 8.35 -3.39 1.08
N PRO A 131 8.24 -2.92 2.34
CA PRO A 131 9.39 -2.80 3.22
C PRO A 131 10.12 -4.14 3.49
N PHE A 132 9.37 -5.23 3.62
CA PHE A 132 9.93 -6.58 3.80
C PHE A 132 10.63 -7.05 2.51
N MET A 133 9.97 -6.94 1.35
CA MET A 133 10.58 -7.29 0.06
C MET A 133 11.84 -6.46 -0.22
N SER A 134 11.81 -5.16 0.08
CA SER A 134 12.98 -4.27 -0.08
C SER A 134 14.15 -4.65 0.83
N ALA A 135 13.87 -5.24 1.99
CA ALA A 135 14.88 -5.76 2.92
C ALA A 135 15.36 -7.17 2.54
N GLY A 136 14.73 -7.83 1.56
CA GLY A 136 15.01 -9.22 1.19
C GLY A 136 14.32 -10.26 2.08
N ASP A 137 13.40 -9.84 2.94
CA ASP A 137 12.60 -10.72 3.81
C ASP A 137 11.31 -11.12 3.10
N PHE A 138 11.41 -12.02 2.12
CA PHE A 138 10.26 -12.47 1.33
C PHE A 138 9.29 -13.32 2.15
N ALA A 139 9.78 -14.15 3.06
CA ALA A 139 8.93 -14.92 3.96
C ALA A 139 8.06 -14.01 4.83
N GLY A 140 8.66 -12.96 5.41
CA GLY A 140 7.93 -11.94 6.17
C GLY A 140 6.93 -11.16 5.31
N ALA A 141 7.29 -10.84 4.05
CA ALA A 141 6.40 -10.16 3.12
C ALA A 141 5.15 -11.00 2.80
N PHE A 142 5.32 -12.28 2.49
CA PHE A 142 4.23 -13.18 2.13
C PHE A 142 3.36 -13.55 3.33
N ASP A 143 3.96 -13.67 4.51
CA ASP A 143 3.21 -13.86 5.76
C ASP A 143 2.35 -12.64 6.09
N ALA A 144 2.91 -11.43 5.97
CA ALA A 144 2.18 -10.18 6.13
C ALA A 144 1.06 -10.03 5.09
N PHE A 145 1.31 -10.40 3.82
CA PHE A 145 0.28 -10.42 2.78
C PHE A 145 -0.90 -11.32 3.16
N ALA A 146 -0.62 -12.54 3.62
CA ALA A 146 -1.65 -13.48 4.04
C ALA A 146 -2.48 -12.93 5.21
N ASP A 147 -1.84 -12.26 6.19
CA ASP A 147 -2.54 -11.63 7.31
C ASP A 147 -3.45 -10.48 6.84
N GLN A 148 -2.97 -9.64 5.92
CA GLN A 148 -3.78 -8.58 5.33
C GLN A 148 -4.96 -9.16 4.55
N CYS A 149 -4.74 -10.21 3.74
CA CYS A 149 -5.83 -10.89 3.03
C CYS A 149 -6.93 -11.36 3.99
N SER A 150 -6.54 -12.02 5.08
CA SER A 150 -7.50 -12.47 6.10
C SER A 150 -8.29 -11.30 6.71
N ALA A 151 -7.62 -10.19 7.04
CA ALA A 151 -8.26 -9.00 7.62
C ALA A 151 -9.23 -8.34 6.63
N PHE A 152 -8.84 -8.22 5.36
CA PHE A 152 -9.67 -7.63 4.30
C PHE A 152 -10.90 -8.46 4.01
N MET A 153 -10.75 -9.79 3.91
CA MET A 153 -11.87 -10.71 3.73
C MET A 153 -12.84 -10.68 4.92
N ALA A 154 -12.30 -10.62 6.16
CA ALA A 154 -13.12 -10.49 7.36
C ALA A 154 -13.93 -9.19 7.34
N GLN A 155 -13.33 -8.08 6.93
CA GLN A 155 -14.01 -6.79 6.81
C GLN A 155 -15.05 -6.81 5.70
N ALA A 156 -14.71 -7.34 4.52
CA ALA A 156 -15.63 -7.45 3.39
C ALA A 156 -16.87 -8.29 3.74
N ALA A 157 -16.71 -9.32 4.58
CA ALA A 157 -17.84 -10.14 5.08
C ALA A 157 -18.82 -9.32 5.94
N THR A 158 -18.47 -8.16 6.46
CA THR A 158 -19.38 -7.24 7.16
C THR A 158 -20.29 -6.46 6.21
N GLY A 159 -20.01 -6.49 4.91
CA GLY A 159 -20.70 -5.71 3.87
C GLY A 159 -20.12 -4.32 3.63
N ASP A 160 -19.02 -3.97 4.28
CA ASP A 160 -18.32 -2.69 4.17
C ASP A 160 -16.82 -2.94 3.96
N PRO A 161 -16.37 -3.30 2.73
CA PRO A 161 -14.98 -3.55 2.42
C PRO A 161 -14.07 -2.37 2.78
N PHE A 162 -12.80 -2.64 3.07
CA PHE A 162 -11.84 -1.55 3.24
C PHE A 162 -11.67 -0.73 1.96
N ASP A 163 -11.78 0.58 2.08
CA ASP A 163 -11.66 1.56 1.01
C ASP A 163 -11.06 2.86 1.56
N VAL A 164 -10.89 3.89 0.73
CA VAL A 164 -10.27 5.19 1.05
C VAL A 164 -10.72 5.82 2.38
N HIS A 165 -11.90 5.48 2.87
CA HIS A 165 -12.48 6.08 4.07
C HIS A 165 -12.34 5.27 5.35
N ASN A 166 -12.05 3.98 5.24
CA ASN A 166 -12.05 3.04 6.38
C ASN A 166 -10.85 2.10 6.41
N LEU A 167 -9.75 2.42 5.69
CA LEU A 167 -8.51 1.64 5.73
C LEU A 167 -8.03 1.41 7.16
N PRO A 168 -7.40 0.26 7.46
CA PRO A 168 -6.82 -0.01 8.75
C PRO A 168 -5.84 1.10 9.15
N GLN A 169 -6.04 1.69 10.32
CA GLN A 169 -5.11 2.69 10.83
C GLN A 169 -3.87 1.97 11.37
N PRO A 170 -2.66 2.36 10.95
CA PRO A 170 -1.46 1.81 11.56
C PRO A 170 -1.51 2.06 13.08
N PRO A 171 -0.97 1.15 13.90
CA PRO A 171 -0.90 1.35 15.34
C PRO A 171 -0.28 2.72 15.61
N LYS A 172 -0.99 3.59 16.34
CA LYS A 172 -0.45 4.90 16.68
C LYS A 172 0.87 4.70 17.39
N GLU A 173 1.95 5.19 16.81
CA GLU A 173 3.25 5.15 17.46
C GLU A 173 3.13 5.72 18.88
N PRO A 174 3.71 5.07 19.88
CA PRO A 174 3.62 5.57 21.25
C PRO A 174 4.20 6.97 21.29
N PHE A 175 3.38 7.93 21.78
CA PHE A 175 3.77 9.33 21.88
C PHE A 175 5.08 9.46 22.66
N ASN A 176 6.15 9.84 21.98
CA ASN A 176 7.45 10.03 22.60
C ASN A 176 7.47 11.39 23.34
N ALA A 177 7.03 11.36 24.61
CA ALA A 177 6.99 12.54 25.45
C ALA A 177 8.37 13.22 25.58
N GLY A 178 9.46 12.44 25.57
CA GLY A 178 10.81 12.97 25.61
C GLY A 178 11.14 13.84 24.40
N MET A 179 10.83 13.35 23.18
CA MET A 179 11.02 14.09 21.94
C MET A 179 10.15 15.36 21.91
N ALA A 180 8.89 15.25 22.34
CA ALA A 180 7.98 16.40 22.38
C ALA A 180 8.47 17.50 23.34
N ILE A 181 9.04 17.14 24.50
CA ILE A 181 9.62 18.09 25.45
C ILE A 181 10.85 18.78 24.82
N VAL A 182 11.72 18.06 24.14
CA VAL A 182 12.90 18.65 23.48
C VAL A 182 12.46 19.63 22.41
N ILE A 183 11.50 19.27 21.56
CA ILE A 183 10.96 20.16 20.52
C ILE A 183 10.35 21.42 21.16
N ALA A 184 9.54 21.27 22.23
CA ALA A 184 8.93 22.39 22.93
C ALA A 184 9.95 23.34 23.52
N LEU A 185 11.05 22.83 24.10
CA LEU A 185 12.14 23.64 24.63
C LEU A 185 12.88 24.42 23.53
N VAL A 186 13.16 23.78 22.39
CA VAL A 186 13.81 24.44 21.25
C VAL A 186 12.92 25.55 20.69
N VAL A 187 11.64 25.28 20.46
CA VAL A 187 10.67 26.27 19.97
C VAL A 187 10.52 27.41 20.98
N GLY A 188 10.37 27.09 22.26
CA GLY A 188 10.27 28.10 23.34
C GLY A 188 11.51 29.00 23.42
N PHE A 189 12.72 28.42 23.25
CA PHE A 189 13.96 29.19 23.22
C PHE A 189 14.02 30.15 22.01
N ILE A 190 13.63 29.68 20.82
CA ILE A 190 13.61 30.50 19.60
C ILE A 190 12.65 31.67 19.77
N VAL A 191 11.41 31.39 20.21
CA VAL A 191 10.39 32.42 20.45
C VAL A 191 10.86 33.42 21.51
N GLY A 192 11.44 32.94 22.61
CA GLY A 192 12.01 33.77 23.66
C GLY A 192 13.13 34.69 23.17
N LYS A 193 14.02 34.21 22.30
CA LYS A 193 15.09 35.00 21.67
C LYS A 193 14.52 36.08 20.75
N ILE A 194 13.52 35.76 19.94
CA ILE A 194 12.86 36.72 19.04
C ILE A 194 12.18 37.83 19.87
N TYR A 195 11.42 37.43 20.90
CA TYR A 195 10.73 38.38 21.77
C TYR A 195 11.69 39.30 22.51
N THR A 196 12.77 38.74 23.12
CA THR A 196 13.79 39.52 23.83
C THR A 196 14.56 40.42 22.87
N GLY A 197 14.83 39.99 21.63
CA GLY A 197 15.43 40.81 20.57
C GLY A 197 14.56 42.02 20.21
N SER A 198 13.26 41.82 20.08
CA SER A 198 12.29 42.88 19.82
C SER A 198 12.27 43.92 20.96
N LEU A 199 12.21 43.47 22.23
CA LEU A 199 12.25 44.37 23.39
C LEU A 199 13.58 45.17 23.49
N LYS A 200 14.73 44.52 23.21
CA LYS A 200 16.01 45.21 23.14
C LYS A 200 16.05 46.28 22.05
N GLY A 201 15.43 46.02 20.90
CA GLY A 201 15.33 46.99 19.81
C GLY A 201 14.54 48.25 20.22
N GLN A 202 13.55 48.13 21.08
CA GLN A 202 12.75 49.26 21.60
C GLN A 202 13.53 50.11 22.62
N LEU A 203 14.52 49.55 23.27
CA LEU A 203 15.36 50.25 24.25
C LEU A 203 16.52 51.06 23.62
N GLN A 204 16.76 50.91 22.32
CA GLN A 204 17.76 51.71 21.62
C GLN A 204 17.20 53.08 21.30
N SER A 205 17.58 54.05 22.10
CA SER A 205 17.16 55.47 21.94
C SER A 205 17.92 56.21 20.83
N VAL A 206 18.94 55.58 20.23
CA VAL A 206 19.75 56.17 19.15
C VAL A 206 19.58 55.34 17.89
N THR A 207 18.96 55.88 16.88
CA THR A 207 18.87 55.29 15.55
C THR A 207 20.08 55.71 14.73
N ALA A 208 20.90 54.74 14.31
CA ALA A 208 21.99 55.02 13.37
C ALA A 208 21.39 55.57 12.06
N GLN A 209 21.87 56.74 11.63
CA GLN A 209 21.43 57.35 10.39
C GLN A 209 21.94 56.48 9.22
N ARG A 210 21.05 55.75 8.57
CA ARG A 210 21.39 54.80 7.50
C ARG A 210 21.60 55.45 6.13
N ALA A 211 21.22 56.71 5.97
CA ALA A 211 21.34 57.42 4.70
C ALA A 211 22.45 58.44 4.76
N ALA A 212 23.41 58.33 3.86
CA ALA A 212 24.46 59.32 3.68
C ALA A 212 23.96 60.64 3.07
N ALA A 213 22.66 60.81 2.93
CA ALA A 213 22.07 61.98 2.27
C ALA A 213 22.42 63.34 2.91
N GLY A 214 22.73 63.34 4.24
CA GLY A 214 23.16 64.55 4.93
C GLY A 214 24.63 64.98 4.64
N TYR A 215 25.41 64.10 4.02
CA TYR A 215 26.80 64.34 3.67
C TYR A 215 27.02 64.58 2.16
N VAL A 216 25.99 64.46 1.35
CA VAL A 216 26.04 64.66 -0.10
C VAL A 216 25.71 66.11 -0.40
N LYS A 217 26.64 66.81 -1.08
CA LYS A 217 26.36 68.19 -1.56
C LYS A 217 25.26 68.12 -2.57
N GLN A 218 24.19 68.92 -2.36
CA GLN A 218 23.07 68.99 -3.30
C GLN A 218 23.55 69.31 -4.72
N GLY A 219 23.15 68.46 -5.70
CA GLY A 219 23.53 68.64 -7.09
C GLY A 219 24.88 67.95 -7.50
N SER A 220 25.54 67.23 -6.60
CA SER A 220 26.82 66.53 -6.92
C SER A 220 26.62 65.13 -7.54
N LEU A 221 25.40 64.60 -7.50
CA LEU A 221 25.08 63.33 -8.13
C LEU A 221 24.70 63.51 -9.60
N ASN A 222 25.60 63.17 -10.52
CA ASN A 222 25.31 63.16 -11.95
C ASN A 222 25.22 61.73 -12.45
N VAL A 223 24.04 61.20 -12.69
CA VAL A 223 23.83 59.87 -13.25
C VAL A 223 23.94 59.95 -14.75
N THR A 224 25.05 59.52 -15.30
CA THR A 224 25.34 59.53 -16.74
C THR A 224 24.75 58.34 -17.50
N ASN A 225 24.38 57.29 -16.84
CA ASN A 225 23.78 56.13 -17.45
C ASN A 225 22.90 55.32 -16.46
N ALA A 226 21.61 55.26 -16.69
CA ALA A 226 20.67 54.45 -15.94
C ALA A 226 20.08 53.41 -16.88
N ARG A 227 20.31 52.15 -16.65
CA ARG A 227 19.73 51.05 -17.40
C ARG A 227 19.25 49.96 -16.45
N ASP A 228 18.01 49.61 -16.59
CA ASP A 228 17.42 48.45 -15.96
C ASP A 228 17.62 47.25 -16.86
N PHE A 229 18.31 46.21 -16.35
CA PHE A 229 18.42 44.92 -17.02
C PHE A 229 17.54 43.93 -16.29
N PHE A 230 16.47 43.51 -16.95
CA PHE A 230 15.74 42.34 -16.52
C PHE A 230 16.57 41.10 -16.86
N LEU A 231 17.12 40.44 -15.82
CA LEU A 231 18.07 39.34 -16.04
C LEU A 231 17.33 38.06 -16.46
N TYR A 232 16.37 37.62 -15.74
CA TYR A 232 15.42 36.58 -16.13
C TYR A 232 14.48 36.26 -14.95
N ARG A 233 13.35 35.64 -15.25
CA ARG A 233 12.45 35.04 -14.26
C ARG A 233 12.33 33.55 -14.57
N ASN A 234 12.80 32.69 -13.67
CA ASN A 234 12.58 31.27 -13.76
C ASN A 234 11.30 30.92 -13.00
N VAL A 235 10.33 30.35 -13.72
CA VAL A 235 9.07 29.86 -13.12
C VAL A 235 9.03 28.36 -13.40
N THR A 236 9.38 27.57 -12.41
CA THR A 236 9.17 26.13 -12.46
C THR A 236 7.73 25.83 -12.06
N LYS A 237 6.95 25.29 -12.99
CA LYS A 237 5.63 24.75 -12.70
C LYS A 237 5.78 23.24 -12.43
N THR A 238 5.58 22.84 -11.19
CA THR A 238 5.37 21.44 -10.85
C THR A 238 3.87 21.16 -11.00
N ALA A 239 3.52 20.22 -11.88
CA ALA A 239 2.14 19.75 -11.93
C ALA A 239 1.82 19.09 -10.59
N LYS A 240 0.74 19.54 -9.94
CA LYS A 240 0.19 18.85 -8.77
C LYS A 240 -0.48 17.59 -9.33
N GLU A 241 -0.01 16.43 -8.91
CA GLU A 241 -0.72 15.19 -9.14
C GLU A 241 -2.13 15.33 -8.59
N SER A 242 -3.11 15.06 -9.44
CA SER A 242 -4.51 15.07 -9.02
C SER A 242 -4.76 13.70 -8.38
N ASP A 243 -4.81 13.66 -7.05
CA ASP A 243 -5.41 12.56 -6.32
C ASP A 243 -6.89 12.46 -6.70
N SER A 244 -7.17 11.69 -7.75
CA SER A 244 -8.52 11.24 -8.02
C SER A 244 -8.74 9.89 -7.31
N SER A 245 -8.80 9.93 -5.97
CA SER A 245 -9.27 8.80 -5.20
C SER A 245 -10.79 8.71 -5.33
N SER A 246 -11.27 8.11 -6.41
CA SER A 246 -12.62 7.55 -6.43
C SER A 246 -12.53 6.20 -5.73
N GLY A 247 -13.27 6.01 -4.62
CA GLY A 247 -13.34 4.71 -3.95
C GLY A 247 -13.83 3.60 -4.88
N GLY A 248 -13.56 2.34 -4.52
CA GLY A 248 -13.93 1.16 -5.28
C GLY A 248 -12.74 0.47 -5.96
N SER A 249 -13.04 -0.44 -6.89
CA SER A 249 -12.05 -1.22 -7.63
C SER A 249 -12.11 -0.91 -9.11
N SER A 250 -10.98 -0.62 -9.71
CA SER A 250 -10.81 -0.60 -11.17
C SER A 250 -10.76 -2.03 -11.69
N THR A 251 -11.30 -2.25 -12.90
CA THR A 251 -11.32 -3.58 -13.50
C THR A 251 -10.83 -3.54 -14.95
N HIS A 252 -10.23 -4.66 -15.35
CA HIS A 252 -9.77 -4.91 -16.72
C HIS A 252 -10.12 -6.35 -17.15
N THR A 253 -9.87 -6.69 -18.40
CA THR A 253 -10.15 -8.01 -18.94
C THR A 253 -8.84 -8.71 -19.28
N SER A 254 -8.63 -9.92 -18.75
CA SER A 254 -7.47 -10.75 -19.06
C SER A 254 -7.51 -11.35 -20.46
N SER A 255 -6.43 -12.00 -20.89
CA SER A 255 -6.35 -12.71 -22.17
C SER A 255 -7.35 -13.86 -22.26
N SER A 256 -7.74 -14.46 -21.13
CA SER A 256 -8.77 -15.52 -21.04
C SER A 256 -10.20 -14.99 -21.25
N GLY A 257 -10.40 -13.65 -21.25
CA GLY A 257 -11.70 -13.00 -21.31
C GLY A 257 -12.37 -12.82 -19.94
N ALA A 258 -11.68 -13.15 -18.85
CA ALA A 258 -12.18 -12.94 -17.49
C ALA A 258 -11.99 -11.50 -17.02
N THR A 259 -12.84 -11.05 -16.09
CA THR A 259 -12.70 -9.74 -15.45
C THR A 259 -11.83 -9.86 -14.21
N HIS A 260 -10.82 -9.04 -14.15
CA HIS A 260 -9.90 -8.89 -13.02
C HIS A 260 -9.90 -7.45 -12.51
N GLY A 261 -9.57 -7.30 -11.24
CA GLY A 261 -9.12 -6.05 -10.64
C GLY A 261 -7.67 -6.21 -10.22
N GLY A 262 -7.06 -5.17 -9.67
CA GLY A 262 -5.71 -5.31 -9.16
C GLY A 262 -4.93 -4.02 -9.13
N GLY A 263 -3.74 -4.12 -8.55
CA GLY A 263 -2.78 -3.04 -8.45
C GLY A 263 -1.39 -3.58 -8.12
N GLY A 264 -0.38 -2.77 -8.29
CA GLY A 264 0.99 -3.17 -8.07
C GLY A 264 1.99 -2.02 -8.13
N GLY A 265 3.27 -2.36 -7.98
CA GLY A 265 4.35 -1.38 -7.95
C GLY A 265 5.72 -2.02 -7.96
N LYS A 266 6.71 -1.29 -7.42
CA LYS A 266 8.09 -1.76 -7.25
C LYS A 266 8.47 -1.82 -5.79
N PHE A 267 9.45 -2.69 -5.46
CA PHE A 267 9.99 -2.85 -4.11
C PHE A 267 11.50 -2.65 -4.04
#